data_cb70055d01dd7c44755284ab7e56933a
#
_entry.id   cb70055d01dd7c44755284ab7e56933a
#
_cell.length_a   1.000
_cell.length_b   1.000
_cell.length_c   1.000
_cell.angle_alpha   90.00
_cell.angle_beta   90.00
_cell.angle_gamma   90.00
#
_symmetry.space_group_name_H-M   'P 1'
#
loop_
_entity.id
_entity.type
_entity.pdbx_description
1 polymer ?
#
loop_
_entity_poly.entity_id
_entity_poly.type
_entity_poly.pdbx_seq_one_letter_code
_entity_poly.pdbx_strand_id
1 'polypeptide(L)'
;MLVDVLQDHAALYVSGAMAAPERNDFELILEFHGELRAHVAELQNATTAWTIAELPPALAAPTGLMSRILGTLDTQPAPPPPEAVAVTDPAGLIEWVNPAFSEMCGYTLGELRGRKPGALLQGPATDPAAVSRIRQSVRERRACRETLINYHKDGSPYRVAIQITPVLDDDQGPLWFVARERILAEGA
;
A
#
# COMPACT_ATOMS: atom_id res chain seq x y z
N MET A 1 2.20 20.93 -2.58
CA MET A 1 3.53 21.02 -1.91
C MET A 1 3.62 19.84 -0.97
N LEU A 2 4.63 18.99 -1.17
CA LEU A 2 4.84 17.81 -0.31
C LEU A 2 5.15 18.26 1.12
N VAL A 3 4.56 17.61 2.10
CA VAL A 3 4.91 17.78 3.52
C VAL A 3 6.31 17.21 3.78
N ASP A 4 7.04 17.83 4.70
CA ASP A 4 8.48 17.54 4.95
C ASP A 4 8.73 16.04 5.23
N VAL A 5 7.85 15.39 5.99
CA VAL A 5 7.90 13.94 6.27
C VAL A 5 7.93 13.07 5.01
N LEU A 6 7.15 13.41 3.99
CA LEU A 6 7.17 12.65 2.74
C LEU A 6 8.45 12.86 1.95
N GLN A 7 9.09 14.02 2.09
CA GLN A 7 10.39 14.30 1.47
C GLN A 7 11.49 13.48 2.17
N ASP A 8 11.48 13.41 3.50
CA ASP A 8 12.42 12.60 4.28
C ASP A 8 12.27 11.11 3.97
N HIS A 9 11.03 10.62 3.90
CA HIS A 9 10.77 9.23 3.49
C HIS A 9 11.23 8.95 2.05
N ALA A 10 11.06 9.90 1.12
CA ALA A 10 11.57 9.78 -0.24
C ALA A 10 13.10 9.67 -0.26
N ALA A 11 13.81 10.45 0.54
CA ALA A 11 15.26 10.37 0.67
C ALA A 11 15.73 9.03 1.26
N LEU A 12 15.07 8.53 2.31
CA LEU A 12 15.33 7.21 2.90
C LEU A 12 15.05 6.07 1.90
N TYR A 13 13.99 6.19 1.10
CA TYR A 13 13.65 5.22 0.07
C TYR A 13 14.72 5.15 -1.02
N VAL A 14 15.12 6.30 -1.58
CA VAL A 14 16.11 6.40 -2.66
C VAL A 14 17.50 5.97 -2.20
N SER A 15 17.89 6.30 -0.95
CA SER A 15 19.18 5.86 -0.37
C SER A 15 19.21 4.37 0.02
N GLY A 16 18.07 3.68 -0.01
CA GLY A 16 17.95 2.28 0.42
C GLY A 16 18.00 2.10 1.94
N ALA A 17 17.95 3.18 2.72
CA ALA A 17 18.01 3.15 4.18
C ALA A 17 16.66 2.80 4.84
N MET A 18 15.56 2.83 4.08
CA MET A 18 14.22 2.52 4.57
C MET A 18 14.05 1.04 4.90
N ALA A 19 13.48 0.74 6.08
CA ALA A 19 13.21 -0.63 6.51
C ALA A 19 12.16 -1.31 5.60
N ALA A 20 12.25 -2.64 5.44
CA ALA A 20 11.40 -3.37 4.50
C ALA A 20 9.89 -3.20 4.73
N PRO A 21 9.36 -3.20 5.97
CA PRO A 21 7.93 -2.96 6.20
C PRO A 21 7.50 -1.54 5.78
N GLU A 22 8.30 -0.54 6.12
CA GLU A 22 8.05 0.86 5.78
C GLU A 22 8.13 1.10 4.27
N ARG A 23 9.08 0.42 3.60
CA ARG A 23 9.24 0.48 2.15
C ARG A 23 7.98 0.01 1.42
N ASN A 24 7.41 -1.12 1.85
CA ASN A 24 6.18 -1.64 1.24
C ASN A 24 5.00 -0.66 1.39
N ASP A 25 4.89 0.01 2.53
CA ASP A 25 3.86 1.02 2.76
C ASP A 25 4.13 2.27 1.91
N PHE A 26 5.39 2.68 1.80
CA PHE A 26 5.79 3.83 0.99
C PHE A 26 5.58 3.58 -0.51
N GLU A 27 5.88 2.37 -1.01
CA GLU A 27 5.62 1.99 -2.41
C GLU A 27 4.13 2.06 -2.75
N LEU A 28 3.25 1.68 -1.82
CA LEU A 28 1.81 1.87 -2.00
C LEU A 28 1.42 3.34 -2.11
N ILE A 29 2.03 4.22 -1.28
CA ILE A 29 1.78 5.66 -1.36
C ILE A 29 2.23 6.21 -2.72
N LEU A 30 3.35 5.73 -3.27
CA LEU A 30 3.84 6.11 -4.59
C LEU A 30 2.83 5.77 -5.71
N GLU A 31 2.01 4.73 -5.56
CA GLU A 31 1.03 4.36 -6.60
C GLU A 31 -0.05 5.43 -6.81
N PHE A 32 -0.47 6.12 -5.75
CA PHE A 32 -1.54 7.11 -5.84
C PHE A 32 -1.10 8.58 -5.69
N HIS A 33 0.10 8.84 -5.13
CA HIS A 33 0.57 10.20 -4.85
C HIS A 33 1.53 10.71 -5.93
N GLY A 34 0.98 11.41 -6.94
CA GLY A 34 1.73 11.87 -8.13
C GLY A 34 2.90 12.81 -7.82
N GLU A 35 2.73 13.77 -6.89
CA GLU A 35 3.81 14.71 -6.50
C GLU A 35 4.96 13.98 -5.81
N LEU A 36 4.67 13.01 -4.93
CA LEU A 36 5.68 12.21 -4.27
C LEU A 36 6.46 11.36 -5.28
N ARG A 37 5.77 10.76 -6.24
CA ARG A 37 6.37 9.99 -7.33
C ARG A 37 7.34 10.84 -8.18
N ALA A 38 6.94 12.09 -8.50
CA ALA A 38 7.80 13.02 -9.21
C ALA A 38 9.05 13.39 -8.40
N HIS A 39 8.89 13.64 -7.10
CA HIS A 39 9.99 13.96 -6.20
C HIS A 39 10.97 12.78 -6.04
N VAL A 40 10.48 11.56 -5.87
CA VAL A 40 11.33 10.35 -5.85
C VAL A 40 12.10 10.20 -7.15
N ALA A 41 11.46 10.44 -8.30
CA ALA A 41 12.13 10.37 -9.61
C ALA A 41 13.25 11.42 -9.74
N GLU A 42 13.05 12.64 -9.24
CA GLU A 42 14.10 13.67 -9.19
C GLU A 42 15.29 13.23 -8.33
N LEU A 43 15.04 12.71 -7.13
CA LEU A 43 16.10 12.23 -6.24
C LEU A 43 16.86 11.04 -6.86
N GLN A 44 16.17 10.09 -7.49
CA GLN A 44 16.78 8.96 -8.20
C GLN A 44 17.67 9.42 -9.36
N ASN A 45 17.19 10.39 -10.15
CA ASN A 45 17.96 10.96 -11.26
C ASN A 45 19.23 11.67 -10.77
N ALA A 46 19.13 12.46 -9.69
CA ALA A 46 20.27 13.14 -9.08
C ALA A 46 21.31 12.14 -8.56
N THR A 47 20.86 11.10 -7.84
CA THR A 47 21.73 10.03 -7.31
C THR A 47 22.42 9.27 -8.42
N THR A 48 21.68 8.91 -9.49
CA THR A 48 22.19 8.19 -10.66
C THR A 48 23.22 9.04 -11.39
N ALA A 49 22.95 10.33 -11.62
CA ALA A 49 23.89 11.23 -12.30
C ALA A 49 25.21 11.36 -11.52
N TRP A 50 25.13 11.45 -10.19
CA TRP A 50 26.32 11.53 -9.33
C TRP A 50 27.10 10.21 -9.36
N THR A 51 26.41 9.07 -9.24
CA THR A 51 27.07 7.75 -9.29
C THR A 51 27.78 7.52 -10.64
N ILE A 52 27.16 7.92 -11.75
CA ILE A 52 27.77 7.79 -13.08
C ILE A 52 29.01 8.68 -13.23
N ALA A 53 28.98 9.89 -12.65
CA ALA A 53 30.12 10.82 -12.68
C ALA A 53 31.36 10.29 -11.94
N GLU A 54 31.16 9.47 -10.90
CA GLU A 54 32.24 8.86 -10.10
C GLU A 54 32.73 7.51 -10.68
N LEU A 55 32.02 6.93 -11.66
CA LEU A 55 32.40 5.64 -12.26
C LEU A 55 33.55 5.80 -13.25
N PRO A 56 34.59 4.91 -13.20
CA PRO A 56 35.65 4.88 -14.21
C PRO A 56 35.04 4.64 -15.60
N PRO A 57 35.55 5.29 -16.66
CA PRO A 57 34.96 5.27 -18.01
C PRO A 57 34.94 3.91 -18.73
N ALA A 58 35.31 2.81 -18.11
CA ALA A 58 35.48 1.51 -18.73
C ALA A 58 34.92 0.33 -17.91
N LEU A 59 33.78 0.49 -17.23
CA LEU A 59 33.08 -0.64 -16.64
C LEU A 59 32.22 -1.34 -17.70
N ALA A 60 32.82 -2.30 -18.42
CA ALA A 60 32.03 -3.19 -19.26
C ALA A 60 31.23 -4.17 -18.41
N ALA A 61 29.97 -4.35 -18.73
CA ALA A 61 29.14 -5.35 -18.07
C ALA A 61 29.78 -6.75 -18.18
N PRO A 62 29.81 -7.56 -17.10
CA PRO A 62 30.35 -8.91 -17.16
C PRO A 62 29.67 -9.73 -18.27
N THR A 63 30.49 -10.47 -19.05
CA THR A 63 29.97 -11.38 -20.06
C THR A 63 28.99 -12.37 -19.43
N GLY A 64 27.83 -12.55 -20.03
CA GLY A 64 26.77 -13.44 -19.52
C GLY A 64 25.87 -12.86 -18.42
N LEU A 65 26.02 -11.58 -18.04
CA LEU A 65 25.15 -10.95 -17.06
C LEU A 65 23.67 -11.05 -17.48
N MET A 66 23.35 -10.79 -18.75
CA MET A 66 21.98 -10.87 -19.24
C MET A 66 21.40 -12.28 -19.12
N SER A 67 22.16 -13.32 -19.48
CA SER A 67 21.73 -14.72 -19.35
C SER A 67 21.52 -15.13 -17.89
N ARG A 68 22.34 -14.60 -16.97
CA ARG A 68 22.17 -14.83 -15.53
C ARG A 68 20.93 -14.15 -14.99
N ILE A 69 20.65 -12.91 -15.39
CA ILE A 69 19.44 -12.17 -15.01
C ILE A 69 18.20 -12.92 -15.53
N LEU A 70 18.17 -13.26 -16.81
CA LEU A 70 17.05 -13.98 -17.41
C LEU A 70 16.82 -15.34 -16.75
N GLY A 71 17.88 -16.11 -16.48
CA GLY A 71 17.78 -17.39 -15.76
C GLY A 71 17.29 -17.28 -14.33
N THR A 72 17.53 -16.13 -13.68
CA THR A 72 17.00 -15.87 -12.33
C THR A 72 15.50 -15.53 -12.35
N LEU A 73 15.03 -14.87 -13.39
CA LEU A 73 13.61 -14.55 -13.56
C LEU A 73 12.77 -15.81 -13.83
N ASP A 74 13.28 -16.78 -14.57
CA ASP A 74 12.60 -18.06 -14.86
C ASP A 74 12.47 -18.97 -13.62
N THR A 75 13.27 -18.75 -12.58
CA THR A 75 13.28 -19.57 -11.37
C THR A 75 12.55 -18.92 -10.19
N GLN A 76 12.06 -17.69 -10.31
CA GLN A 76 11.28 -17.07 -9.25
C GLN A 76 9.89 -17.74 -9.17
N PRO A 77 9.47 -18.16 -7.96
CA PRO A 77 8.08 -18.57 -7.76
C PRO A 77 7.16 -17.40 -8.15
N ALA A 78 6.01 -17.73 -8.74
CA ALA A 78 5.01 -16.73 -9.07
C ALA A 78 4.78 -15.81 -7.85
N PRO A 79 4.75 -14.49 -8.03
CA PRO A 79 4.48 -13.59 -6.92
C PRO A 79 3.15 -13.98 -6.27
N PRO A 80 3.03 -13.89 -4.94
CA PRO A 80 1.76 -14.16 -4.28
C PRO A 80 0.68 -13.26 -4.90
N PRO A 81 -0.58 -13.72 -4.95
CA PRO A 81 -1.66 -12.90 -5.48
C PRO A 81 -1.67 -11.54 -4.81
N PRO A 82 -1.87 -10.46 -5.56
CA PRO A 82 -1.83 -9.12 -5.02
C PRO A 82 -2.84 -8.99 -3.88
N GLU A 83 -2.37 -8.51 -2.73
CA GLU A 83 -3.22 -8.25 -1.58
C GLU A 83 -4.17 -7.08 -1.91
N ALA A 84 -5.42 -7.17 -1.50
CA ALA A 84 -6.38 -6.08 -1.70
C ALA A 84 -6.04 -4.92 -0.77
N VAL A 85 -5.88 -3.72 -1.32
CA VAL A 85 -5.45 -2.54 -0.56
C VAL A 85 -6.39 -1.36 -0.79
N ALA A 86 -6.78 -0.72 0.30
CA ALA A 86 -7.51 0.54 0.29
C ALA A 86 -6.78 1.59 1.14
N VAL A 87 -6.74 2.83 0.66
CA VAL A 87 -6.19 3.98 1.37
C VAL A 87 -7.30 4.96 1.65
N THR A 88 -7.39 5.39 2.91
CA THR A 88 -8.36 6.39 3.34
C THR A 88 -7.66 7.63 3.89
N ASP A 89 -8.34 8.76 3.79
CA ASP A 89 -7.96 9.99 4.46
C ASP A 89 -8.12 9.90 6.00
N PRO A 90 -7.72 10.92 6.76
CA PRO A 90 -7.91 10.97 8.22
C PRO A 90 -9.38 10.89 8.67
N ALA A 91 -10.33 11.27 7.82
CA ALA A 91 -11.77 11.15 8.11
C ALA A 91 -12.32 9.73 7.82
N GLY A 92 -11.49 8.84 7.28
CA GLY A 92 -11.83 7.47 6.91
C GLY A 92 -12.59 7.38 5.59
N LEU A 93 -12.44 8.35 4.70
CA LEU A 93 -13.00 8.32 3.36
C LEU A 93 -11.97 7.72 2.40
N ILE A 94 -12.42 6.81 1.54
CA ILE A 94 -11.55 6.17 0.54
C ILE A 94 -11.01 7.20 -0.43
N GLU A 95 -9.71 7.31 -0.57
CA GLU A 95 -9.02 8.08 -1.60
C GLU A 95 -8.57 7.22 -2.77
N TRP A 96 -8.10 6.02 -2.46
CA TRP A 96 -7.56 5.11 -3.45
C TRP A 96 -7.75 3.65 -3.05
N VAL A 97 -7.87 2.78 -4.05
CA VAL A 97 -7.84 1.32 -3.93
C VAL A 97 -7.05 0.73 -5.08
N ASN A 98 -6.39 -0.40 -4.84
CA ASN A 98 -5.73 -1.14 -5.92
C ASN A 98 -6.74 -2.00 -6.72
N PRO A 99 -6.36 -2.50 -7.91
CA PRO A 99 -7.22 -3.35 -8.72
C PRO A 99 -7.74 -4.57 -7.97
N ALA A 100 -6.89 -5.22 -7.15
CA ALA A 100 -7.28 -6.40 -6.37
C ALA A 100 -8.41 -6.11 -5.37
N PHE A 101 -8.44 -4.90 -4.77
CA PHE A 101 -9.52 -4.48 -3.89
C PHE A 101 -10.84 -4.32 -4.67
N SER A 102 -10.78 -3.69 -5.85
CA SER A 102 -11.95 -3.52 -6.72
C SER A 102 -12.50 -4.86 -7.18
N GLU A 103 -11.64 -5.79 -7.57
CA GLU A 103 -12.01 -7.17 -7.95
C GLU A 103 -12.62 -7.92 -6.75
N MET A 104 -12.02 -7.78 -5.57
CA MET A 104 -12.48 -8.41 -4.35
C MET A 104 -13.88 -7.96 -3.96
N CYS A 105 -14.17 -6.66 -3.96
CA CYS A 105 -15.46 -6.15 -3.48
C CYS A 105 -16.51 -5.95 -4.59
N GLY A 106 -16.09 -5.92 -5.86
CA GLY A 106 -16.96 -5.68 -7.02
C GLY A 106 -17.32 -4.22 -7.28
N TYR A 107 -16.73 -3.28 -6.52
CA TYR A 107 -16.92 -1.84 -6.72
C TYR A 107 -15.72 -1.22 -7.46
N THR A 108 -15.98 -0.29 -8.33
CA THR A 108 -14.93 0.53 -8.97
C THR A 108 -14.41 1.61 -8.02
N LEU A 109 -13.18 2.10 -8.25
CA LEU A 109 -12.63 3.24 -7.49
C LEU A 109 -13.56 4.46 -7.52
N GLY A 110 -14.20 4.75 -8.66
CA GLY A 110 -15.13 5.87 -8.79
C GLY A 110 -16.36 5.76 -7.88
N GLU A 111 -16.82 4.55 -7.59
CA GLU A 111 -17.95 4.29 -6.69
C GLU A 111 -17.54 4.30 -5.21
N LEU A 112 -16.27 3.96 -4.93
CA LEU A 112 -15.71 3.87 -3.58
C LEU A 112 -15.22 5.23 -3.06
N ARG A 113 -14.64 6.04 -3.95
CA ARG A 113 -13.94 7.28 -3.59
C ARG A 113 -14.85 8.27 -2.84
N GLY A 114 -14.33 8.83 -1.75
CA GLY A 114 -15.06 9.76 -0.90
C GLY A 114 -16.11 9.09 0.01
N ARG A 115 -16.16 7.77 0.05
CA ARG A 115 -17.09 7.03 0.91
C ARG A 115 -16.35 6.26 2.00
N LYS A 116 -17.02 5.99 3.11
CA LYS A 116 -16.47 5.13 4.17
C LYS A 116 -16.59 3.67 3.76
N PRO A 117 -15.50 2.86 3.83
CA PRO A 117 -15.56 1.43 3.48
C PRO A 117 -16.70 0.70 4.17
N GLY A 118 -16.89 0.92 5.47
CA GLY A 118 -17.92 0.26 6.24
C GLY A 118 -19.36 0.59 5.81
N ALA A 119 -19.59 1.73 5.15
CA ALA A 119 -20.92 2.07 4.64
C ALA A 119 -21.30 1.29 3.39
N LEU A 120 -20.32 0.75 2.67
CA LEU A 120 -20.51 0.01 1.43
C LEU A 120 -20.38 -1.51 1.63
N LEU A 121 -19.40 -1.90 2.47
CA LEU A 121 -18.97 -3.30 2.58
C LEU A 121 -19.57 -4.02 3.79
N GLN A 122 -20.05 -3.32 4.81
CA GLN A 122 -20.64 -3.94 5.99
C GLN A 122 -22.13 -4.20 5.80
N GLY A 123 -22.63 -5.27 6.45
CA GLY A 123 -24.00 -5.68 6.33
C GLY A 123 -24.50 -6.48 7.55
N PRO A 124 -25.63 -7.16 7.47
CA PRO A 124 -26.32 -7.78 8.62
C PRO A 124 -25.46 -8.79 9.40
N ALA A 125 -24.56 -9.52 8.75
CA ALA A 125 -23.71 -10.51 9.40
C ALA A 125 -22.35 -9.94 9.86
N THR A 126 -22.08 -8.65 9.66
CA THR A 126 -20.86 -8.02 10.11
C THR A 126 -20.87 -7.86 11.64
N ASP A 127 -19.84 -8.36 12.34
CA ASP A 127 -19.74 -8.26 13.80
C ASP A 127 -19.56 -6.79 14.26
N PRO A 128 -20.55 -6.23 14.98
CA PRO A 128 -20.45 -4.86 15.48
C PRO A 128 -19.32 -4.63 16.48
N ALA A 129 -18.91 -5.69 17.21
CA ALA A 129 -17.81 -5.60 18.17
C ALA A 129 -16.45 -5.45 17.44
N ALA A 130 -16.23 -6.21 16.37
CA ALA A 130 -15.04 -6.05 15.53
C ALA A 130 -15.00 -4.67 14.88
N VAL A 131 -16.12 -4.17 14.36
CA VAL A 131 -16.22 -2.81 13.81
C VAL A 131 -15.89 -1.76 14.87
N SER A 132 -16.35 -1.94 16.12
CA SER A 132 -16.05 -1.03 17.22
C SER A 132 -14.56 -1.02 17.57
N ARG A 133 -13.88 -2.18 17.57
CA ARG A 133 -12.44 -2.28 17.82
C ARG A 133 -11.63 -1.58 16.70
N ILE A 134 -12.03 -1.77 15.44
CA ILE A 134 -11.41 -1.05 14.31
C ILE A 134 -11.56 0.47 14.50
N ARG A 135 -12.78 0.96 14.75
CA ARG A 135 -13.04 2.39 14.97
C ARG A 135 -12.25 2.98 16.13
N GLN A 136 -12.07 2.20 17.19
CA GLN A 136 -11.26 2.61 18.33
C GLN A 136 -9.79 2.72 17.94
N SER A 137 -9.23 1.70 17.27
CA SER A 137 -7.83 1.69 16.84
C SER A 137 -7.51 2.84 15.88
N VAL A 138 -8.41 3.12 14.92
CA VAL A 138 -8.27 4.27 14.00
C VAL A 138 -8.27 5.60 14.78
N ARG A 139 -9.17 5.78 15.74
CA ARG A 139 -9.19 6.99 16.60
C ARG A 139 -7.92 7.15 17.44
N GLU A 140 -7.38 6.02 17.92
CA GLU A 140 -6.15 5.98 18.72
C GLU A 140 -4.88 5.96 17.86
N ARG A 141 -5.02 6.04 16.51
CA ARG A 141 -3.91 6.04 15.54
C ARG A 141 -3.00 4.82 15.72
N ARG A 142 -3.58 3.67 16.02
CA ARG A 142 -2.88 2.41 16.22
C ARG A 142 -3.21 1.43 15.10
N ALA A 143 -2.20 0.65 14.70
CA ALA A 143 -2.42 -0.48 13.81
C ALA A 143 -3.37 -1.50 14.46
N CYS A 144 -4.23 -2.12 13.65
CA CYS A 144 -5.12 -3.18 14.10
C CYS A 144 -5.26 -4.29 13.06
N ARG A 145 -5.66 -5.46 13.56
CA ARG A 145 -6.02 -6.63 12.74
C ARG A 145 -7.34 -7.19 13.23
N GLU A 146 -8.27 -7.38 12.31
CA GLU A 146 -9.58 -7.93 12.62
C GLU A 146 -10.05 -8.86 11.51
N THR A 147 -11.03 -9.68 11.82
CA THR A 147 -11.74 -10.51 10.83
C THR A 147 -13.19 -10.07 10.80
N LEU A 148 -13.71 -9.81 9.62
CA LEU A 148 -15.09 -9.37 9.40
C LEU A 148 -15.79 -10.23 8.37
N ILE A 149 -17.12 -10.16 8.36
CA ILE A 149 -17.94 -10.49 7.20
C ILE A 149 -18.26 -9.18 6.49
N ASN A 150 -17.78 -9.05 5.27
CA ASN A 150 -18.12 -7.98 4.33
C ASN A 150 -19.05 -8.52 3.24
N TYR A 151 -19.54 -7.62 2.40
CA TYR A 151 -20.46 -7.93 1.31
C TYR A 151 -19.92 -7.38 0.01
N HIS A 152 -19.94 -8.21 -1.02
CA HIS A 152 -19.70 -7.78 -2.39
C HIS A 152 -20.81 -6.83 -2.86
N LYS A 153 -20.58 -6.16 -3.97
CA LYS A 153 -21.56 -5.27 -4.59
C LYS A 153 -22.88 -5.96 -4.94
N ASP A 154 -22.84 -7.26 -5.23
CA ASP A 154 -24.01 -8.08 -5.52
C ASP A 154 -24.77 -8.54 -4.25
N GLY A 155 -24.26 -8.18 -3.07
CA GLY A 155 -24.85 -8.53 -1.79
C GLY A 155 -24.43 -9.89 -1.22
N SER A 156 -23.57 -10.65 -1.91
CA SER A 156 -23.03 -11.90 -1.38
C SER A 156 -21.99 -11.63 -0.27
N PRO A 157 -22.05 -12.37 0.86
CA PRO A 157 -21.12 -12.18 1.96
C PRO A 157 -19.78 -12.86 1.67
N TYR A 158 -18.69 -12.26 2.21
CA TYR A 158 -17.37 -12.89 2.23
C TYR A 158 -16.65 -12.60 3.54
N ARG A 159 -15.86 -13.56 3.99
CA ARG A 159 -15.05 -13.42 5.21
C ARG A 159 -13.69 -12.85 4.86
N VAL A 160 -13.29 -11.77 5.53
CA VAL A 160 -12.07 -11.04 5.23
C VAL A 160 -11.25 -10.81 6.48
N ALA A 161 -9.94 -11.05 6.40
CA ALA A 161 -8.96 -10.55 7.36
C ALA A 161 -8.52 -9.16 6.91
N ILE A 162 -8.60 -8.19 7.83
CA ILE A 162 -8.25 -6.79 7.60
C ILE A 162 -7.10 -6.41 8.51
N GLN A 163 -6.08 -5.77 7.95
CA GLN A 163 -5.02 -5.11 8.69
C GLN A 163 -5.05 -3.63 8.32
N ILE A 164 -5.15 -2.75 9.32
CA ILE A 164 -5.10 -1.30 9.12
C ILE A 164 -3.85 -0.76 9.78
N THR A 165 -3.11 0.06 9.04
CA THR A 165 -1.89 0.73 9.52
C THR A 165 -2.03 2.23 9.29
N PRO A 166 -1.86 3.08 10.32
CA PRO A 166 -1.82 4.52 10.13
C PRO A 166 -0.49 4.96 9.51
N VAL A 167 -0.54 5.92 8.61
CA VAL A 167 0.62 6.67 8.14
C VAL A 167 0.53 8.04 8.81
N LEU A 168 1.52 8.35 9.65
CA LEU A 168 1.52 9.52 10.51
C LEU A 168 2.50 10.56 10.01
N ASP A 169 2.25 11.84 10.33
CA ASP A 169 3.23 12.93 10.20
C ASP A 169 4.15 13.02 11.44
N ASP A 170 5.08 13.98 11.44
CA ASP A 170 6.04 14.19 12.55
C ASP A 170 5.36 14.53 13.88
N ASP A 171 4.20 15.18 13.83
CA ASP A 171 3.38 15.54 14.99
C ASP A 171 2.43 14.39 15.42
N GLN A 172 2.62 13.20 14.86
CA GLN A 172 1.77 12.03 15.07
C GLN A 172 0.31 12.26 14.60
N GLY A 173 0.08 13.22 13.70
CA GLY A 173 -1.17 13.40 12.99
C GLY A 173 -1.35 12.33 11.90
N PRO A 174 -2.55 11.77 11.69
CA PRO A 174 -2.76 10.81 10.61
C PRO A 174 -2.78 11.54 9.26
N LEU A 175 -1.92 11.10 8.34
CA LEU A 175 -1.97 11.49 6.93
C LEU A 175 -2.94 10.58 6.17
N TRP A 176 -2.83 9.27 6.40
CA TRP A 176 -3.68 8.24 5.79
C TRP A 176 -3.81 7.03 6.71
N PHE A 177 -4.77 6.16 6.38
CA PHE A 177 -4.83 4.80 6.89
C PHE A 177 -4.78 3.85 5.69
N VAL A 178 -3.84 2.91 5.73
CA VAL A 178 -3.69 1.84 4.73
C VAL A 178 -4.35 0.58 5.26
N ALA A 179 -5.41 0.12 4.60
CA ALA A 179 -6.07 -1.14 4.89
C ALA A 179 -5.61 -2.21 3.88
N ARG A 180 -5.09 -3.32 4.39
CA ARG A 180 -4.78 -4.53 3.63
C ARG A 180 -5.81 -5.59 3.96
N GLU A 181 -6.39 -6.18 2.93
CA GLU A 181 -7.48 -7.12 3.06
C GLU A 181 -7.21 -8.41 2.30
N ARG A 182 -7.57 -9.53 2.92
CA ARG A 182 -7.48 -10.85 2.29
C ARG A 182 -8.72 -11.68 2.59
N ILE A 183 -9.36 -12.21 1.55
CA ILE A 183 -10.46 -13.16 1.71
C ILE A 183 -9.93 -14.42 2.41
N LEU A 184 -10.66 -14.87 3.41
CA LEU A 184 -10.43 -16.14 4.09
C LEU A 184 -11.30 -17.22 3.45
N ALA A 185 -10.67 -18.35 3.08
CA ALA A 185 -11.43 -19.51 2.60
C ALA A 185 -12.41 -20.01 3.68
N GLU A 186 -13.57 -20.50 3.26
CA GLU A 186 -14.50 -21.16 4.18
C GLU A 186 -13.82 -22.42 4.75
N GLY A 187 -13.63 -22.43 6.08
CA GLY A 187 -13.12 -23.61 6.77
C GLY A 187 -11.71 -23.51 7.36
N ALA A 188 -11.12 -22.31 7.48
CA ALA A 188 -9.85 -22.11 8.22
C ALA A 188 -10.11 -21.53 9.61
#